data_2b096080e3a411ed8c23081d7f7d1386
#
_entry.id   2b096080e3a411ed8c23081d7f7d1386
#
_cell.length_a   1.000
_cell.length_b   1.000
_cell.length_c   1.000
_cell.angle_alpha   90.00
_cell.angle_beta   90.00
_cell.angle_gamma   90.00
#
_symmetry.space_group_name_H-M   'P 1'
#
loop_
_entity.id
_entity.type
_entity.pdbx_description
1 polymer ?
#
loop_
_entity_poly.entity_id
_entity_poly.type
_entity_poly.pdbx_seq_one_letter_code
_entity_poly.pdbx_strand_id
1 'polypeptide(L)'
;MSKNKTQLEKLLESELVCFKEILYKTQQVDNKGNSQSTVSLMELLDYRDNQIGLIKKLETERKTLECYNISNNQETKVDSIKKEIKSIAIELVGIDAKLLDLIAMKKENIVKELCVHTDNIGRDRSIQSSRKKLIDITLD
;
A
#
# COMPACT_ATOMS: atom_id res chain seq x y z
N MET A 1 -29.81 4.19 -18.39
CA MET A 1 -29.73 4.30 -18.09
C MET A 1 -29.44 4.68 -16.97
N SER A 2 -29.37 4.94 -16.35
CA SER A 2 -29.15 5.35 -15.52
C SER A 2 -28.50 5.30 -14.84
N LYS A 3 -28.23 5.42 -14.66
CA LYS A 3 -27.49 5.48 -14.27
C LYS A 3 -27.34 6.11 -13.10
N ASN A 4 -27.99 6.29 -12.27
CA ASN A 4 -27.84 6.90 -11.01
C ASN A 4 -27.22 5.94 -10.06
N LYS A 5 -25.93 5.99 -9.96
CA LYS A 5 -25.27 5.17 -8.97
C LYS A 5 -25.62 5.71 -7.60
N THR A 6 -25.82 4.82 -6.65
CA THR A 6 -26.06 5.24 -5.29
C THR A 6 -24.78 5.83 -4.72
N GLN A 7 -24.92 6.58 -3.66
CA GLN A 7 -23.76 7.14 -2.97
C GLN A 7 -22.85 6.02 -2.49
N LEU A 8 -23.42 4.92 -2.03
CA LEU A 8 -22.65 3.75 -1.60
C LEU A 8 -21.82 3.20 -2.72
N GLU A 9 -22.38 3.03 -3.92
CA GLU A 9 -21.63 2.55 -5.06
C GLU A 9 -20.49 3.50 -5.41
N LYS A 10 -20.74 4.79 -5.37
CA LYS A 10 -19.71 5.79 -5.69
C LYS A 10 -18.54 5.70 -4.72
N LEU A 11 -18.84 5.54 -3.43
CA LEU A 11 -17.79 5.41 -2.43
C LEU A 11 -16.98 4.14 -2.65
N LEU A 12 -17.65 3.03 -2.92
CA LEU A 12 -16.98 1.76 -3.17
C LEU A 12 -16.12 1.82 -4.43
N GLU A 13 -16.62 2.48 -5.48
CA GLU A 13 -15.84 2.63 -6.70
C GLU A 13 -14.59 3.47 -6.46
N SER A 14 -14.71 4.50 -5.61
CA SER A 14 -13.55 5.31 -5.26
C SER A 14 -12.53 4.50 -4.48
N GLU A 15 -12.99 3.66 -3.55
CA GLU A 15 -12.08 2.75 -2.83
C GLU A 15 -11.40 1.81 -3.81
N LEU A 16 -12.16 1.27 -4.74
CA LEU A 16 -11.63 0.34 -5.74
C LEU A 16 -10.54 0.98 -6.57
N VAL A 17 -10.75 2.23 -7.00
CA VAL A 17 -9.75 2.96 -7.77
C VAL A 17 -8.46 3.10 -6.96
N CYS A 18 -8.57 3.44 -5.68
CA CYS A 18 -7.40 3.54 -4.81
C CYS A 18 -6.65 2.22 -4.73
N PHE A 19 -7.37 1.11 -4.55
CA PHE A 19 -6.74 -0.20 -4.50
C PHE A 19 -6.06 -0.57 -5.82
N LYS A 20 -6.71 -0.26 -6.94
CA LYS A 20 -6.13 -0.55 -8.24
C LYS A 20 -4.84 0.24 -8.48
N GLU A 21 -4.82 1.48 -8.04
CA GLU A 21 -3.62 2.31 -8.19
C GLU A 21 -2.48 1.82 -7.31
N ILE A 22 -2.80 1.42 -6.08
CA ILE A 22 -1.79 0.84 -5.20
C ILE A 22 -1.22 -0.43 -5.82
N LEU A 23 -2.11 -1.29 -6.33
CA LEU A 23 -1.68 -2.54 -6.96
C LEU A 23 -0.77 -2.28 -8.15
N TYR A 24 -1.17 -1.34 -9.00
CA TYR A 24 -0.42 -1.01 -10.21
C TYR A 24 1.00 -0.56 -9.86
N LYS A 25 1.12 0.39 -8.94
CA LYS A 25 2.43 0.91 -8.55
C LYS A 25 3.27 -0.14 -7.82
N THR A 26 2.62 -0.97 -7.02
CA THR A 26 3.31 -2.03 -6.29
C THR A 26 3.85 -3.07 -7.28
N GLN A 27 3.07 -3.41 -8.29
CA GLN A 27 3.51 -4.36 -9.32
C GLN A 27 4.70 -3.82 -10.11
N GLN A 28 4.72 -2.53 -10.37
CA GLN A 28 5.85 -1.94 -11.08
C GLN A 28 7.14 -2.07 -10.29
N VAL A 29 7.07 -1.87 -8.99
CA VAL A 29 8.23 -2.02 -8.12
C VAL A 29 8.64 -3.50 -8.04
N ASP A 30 7.66 -4.39 -7.89
CA ASP A 30 7.92 -5.82 -7.83
C ASP A 30 8.60 -6.31 -9.10
N ASN A 31 8.18 -5.81 -10.26
CA ASN A 31 8.75 -6.21 -11.54
C ASN A 31 10.22 -5.82 -11.67
N LYS A 32 10.65 -4.76 -11.01
CA LYS A 32 12.05 -4.34 -11.05
C LYS A 32 12.92 -5.16 -10.11
N GLY A 33 12.29 -5.78 -9.13
CA GLY A 33 13.02 -6.69 -8.22
C GLY A 33 14.23 -6.03 -7.58
N ASN A 34 15.37 -6.71 -7.68
CA ASN A 34 16.59 -6.25 -7.05
C ASN A 34 17.15 -4.95 -7.62
N SER A 35 16.73 -4.55 -8.80
CA SER A 35 17.22 -3.32 -9.40
C SER A 35 16.53 -2.09 -8.81
N GLN A 36 15.52 -2.30 -7.97
CA GLN A 36 14.78 -1.19 -7.38
C GLN A 36 15.61 -0.49 -6.32
N SER A 37 15.69 0.83 -6.37
CA SER A 37 16.45 1.57 -5.38
C SER A 37 15.69 1.66 -4.06
N THR A 38 16.42 1.90 -2.97
CA THR A 38 15.81 2.10 -1.66
C THR A 38 14.88 3.31 -1.67
N VAL A 39 15.29 4.38 -2.37
CA VAL A 39 14.47 5.60 -2.47
C VAL A 39 13.15 5.29 -3.14
N SER A 40 13.16 4.52 -4.22
CA SER A 40 11.93 4.16 -4.92
C SER A 40 11.01 3.32 -4.06
N LEU A 41 11.56 2.42 -3.25
CA LEU A 41 10.77 1.63 -2.31
C LEU A 41 10.12 2.54 -1.27
N MET A 42 10.86 3.50 -0.74
CA MET A 42 10.32 4.43 0.24
C MET A 42 9.23 5.30 -0.35
N GLU A 43 9.42 5.73 -1.59
CA GLU A 43 8.41 6.52 -2.29
C GLU A 43 7.13 5.71 -2.48
N LEU A 44 7.25 4.44 -2.83
CA LEU A 44 6.09 3.57 -2.95
C LEU A 44 5.35 3.46 -1.63
N LEU A 45 6.08 3.26 -0.53
CA LEU A 45 5.46 3.09 0.78
C LEU A 45 4.76 4.37 1.23
N ASP A 46 5.37 5.53 0.97
CA ASP A 46 4.75 6.81 1.28
C ASP A 46 3.47 7.01 0.46
N TYR A 47 3.52 6.64 -0.82
CA TYR A 47 2.35 6.73 -1.69
C TYR A 47 1.23 5.84 -1.16
N ARG A 48 1.58 4.60 -0.78
CA ARG A 48 0.60 3.66 -0.25
C ARG A 48 -0.04 4.17 1.04
N ASP A 49 0.76 4.76 1.92
CA ASP A 49 0.25 5.31 3.17
C ASP A 49 -0.78 6.41 2.90
N ASN A 50 -0.50 7.26 1.94
CA ASN A 50 -1.44 8.32 1.55
C ASN A 50 -2.72 7.74 1.00
N GLN A 51 -2.62 6.72 0.15
CA GLN A 51 -3.80 6.07 -0.43
C GLN A 51 -4.61 5.32 0.63
N ILE A 52 -3.93 4.67 1.56
CA ILE A 52 -4.60 3.96 2.66
C ILE A 52 -5.37 4.96 3.53
N GLY A 53 -4.79 6.13 3.79
CA GLY A 53 -5.49 7.18 4.52
C GLY A 53 -6.79 7.60 3.81
N LEU A 54 -6.73 7.74 2.50
CA LEU A 54 -7.91 8.07 1.71
C LEU A 54 -8.93 6.93 1.74
N ILE A 55 -8.47 5.69 1.61
CA ILE A 55 -9.35 4.53 1.68
C ILE A 55 -10.07 4.48 3.02
N LYS A 56 -9.35 4.76 4.11
CA LYS A 56 -9.97 4.74 5.45
C LYS A 56 -11.07 5.79 5.58
N LYS A 57 -10.85 6.96 5.00
CA LYS A 57 -11.88 7.99 5.00
C LYS A 57 -13.11 7.54 4.22
N LEU A 58 -12.90 6.99 3.03
CA LEU A 58 -13.99 6.50 2.20
C LEU A 58 -14.72 5.36 2.89
N GLU A 59 -13.99 4.49 3.55
CA GLU A 59 -14.57 3.37 4.28
C GLU A 59 -15.44 3.85 5.43
N THR A 60 -15.00 4.87 6.14
CA THR A 60 -15.77 5.43 7.24
C THR A 60 -17.08 6.01 6.72
N GLU A 61 -17.04 6.76 5.62
CA GLU A 61 -18.25 7.30 5.02
C GLU A 61 -19.17 6.18 4.54
N ARG A 62 -18.59 5.15 3.94
CA ARG A 62 -19.36 4.01 3.45
C ARG A 62 -20.07 3.28 4.58
N LYS A 63 -19.37 3.04 5.67
CA LYS A 63 -19.97 2.35 6.81
C LYS A 63 -21.11 3.16 7.42
N THR A 64 -20.97 4.48 7.45
CA THR A 64 -22.03 5.34 7.93
C THR A 64 -23.27 5.21 7.04
N LEU A 65 -23.07 5.18 5.73
CA LEU A 65 -24.19 5.01 4.81
C LEU A 65 -24.82 3.63 4.95
N GLU A 66 -24.02 2.62 5.15
CA GLU A 66 -24.52 1.26 5.32
C GLU A 66 -25.41 1.13 6.55
N CYS A 67 -25.10 1.91 7.61
CA CYS A 67 -25.92 1.89 8.80
C CYS A 67 -27.30 2.48 8.56
N TYR A 68 -27.41 3.47 7.69
CA TYR A 68 -28.67 4.13 7.44
C TYR A 68 -29.44 3.57 6.27
N ASN A 69 -28.76 2.87 5.39
CA ASN A 69 -29.38 2.46 4.16
C ASN A 69 -29.54 0.95 4.11
N ILE A 70 -30.74 0.52 4.29
CA ILE A 70 -30.98 -0.91 4.31
C ILE A 70 -31.57 -1.41 3.00
N SER A 71 -31.54 -0.58 2.00
CA SER A 71 -32.08 -0.95 0.72
C SER A 71 -31.25 -2.04 0.10
N ASN A 72 -31.87 -3.06 -0.38
CA ASN A 72 -31.16 -4.16 -0.96
C ASN A 72 -31.17 -4.23 -2.45
N ASN A 73 -31.72 -3.28 -3.09
CA ASN A 73 -31.89 -3.39 -4.54
C ASN A 73 -30.59 -3.37 -5.32
N GLN A 74 -29.51 -2.94 -4.71
CA GLN A 74 -28.24 -2.85 -5.40
C GLN A 74 -27.14 -3.68 -4.75
N GLU A 75 -27.54 -4.61 -3.91
CA GLU A 75 -26.58 -5.46 -3.24
C GLU A 75 -25.67 -6.19 -4.19
N THR A 76 -26.21 -6.67 -5.32
CA THR A 76 -25.42 -7.43 -6.27
C THR A 76 -24.22 -6.64 -6.78
N LYS A 77 -24.45 -5.36 -7.11
CA LYS A 77 -23.40 -4.53 -7.64
C LYS A 77 -22.42 -4.14 -6.54
N VAL A 78 -22.92 -3.80 -5.36
CA VAL A 78 -22.10 -3.49 -4.20
C VAL A 78 -21.24 -4.70 -3.86
N ASP A 79 -21.83 -5.89 -3.82
CA ASP A 79 -21.10 -7.11 -3.53
C ASP A 79 -20.02 -7.40 -4.56
N SER A 80 -20.32 -7.12 -5.83
CA SER A 80 -19.36 -7.32 -6.90
C SER A 80 -18.13 -6.44 -6.70
N ILE A 81 -18.35 -5.17 -6.36
CA ILE A 81 -17.23 -4.23 -6.12
C ILE A 81 -16.44 -4.66 -4.89
N LYS A 82 -17.13 -5.07 -3.82
CA LYS A 82 -16.46 -5.56 -2.61
C LYS A 82 -15.59 -6.77 -2.89
N LYS A 83 -16.09 -7.68 -3.73
CA LYS A 83 -15.32 -8.87 -4.11
C LYS A 83 -14.08 -8.49 -4.90
N GLU A 84 -14.22 -7.52 -5.79
CA GLU A 84 -13.09 -7.06 -6.58
C GLU A 84 -12.04 -6.42 -5.68
N ILE A 85 -12.44 -5.60 -4.73
CA ILE A 85 -11.54 -4.99 -3.76
C ILE A 85 -10.81 -6.08 -2.97
N LYS A 86 -11.55 -7.07 -2.51
CA LYS A 86 -10.97 -8.18 -1.76
C LYS A 86 -9.94 -8.94 -2.58
N SER A 87 -10.25 -9.18 -3.85
CA SER A 87 -9.35 -9.88 -4.76
C SER A 87 -8.03 -9.10 -4.90
N ILE A 88 -8.13 -7.78 -5.06
CA ILE A 88 -6.94 -6.93 -5.16
C ILE A 88 -6.14 -6.95 -3.85
N ALA A 89 -6.82 -6.90 -2.72
CA ALA A 89 -6.16 -6.96 -1.42
C ALA A 89 -5.38 -8.25 -1.25
N ILE A 90 -5.96 -9.37 -1.67
CA ILE A 90 -5.29 -10.67 -1.60
C ILE A 90 -4.05 -10.69 -2.50
N GLU A 91 -4.20 -10.14 -3.70
CA GLU A 91 -3.08 -10.06 -4.63
C GLU A 91 -1.95 -9.20 -4.05
N LEU A 92 -2.31 -8.09 -3.41
CA LEU A 92 -1.33 -7.22 -2.75
C LEU A 92 -0.60 -7.94 -1.62
N VAL A 93 -1.30 -8.75 -0.84
CA VAL A 93 -0.65 -9.52 0.23
C VAL A 93 0.42 -10.42 -0.37
N GLY A 94 0.13 -11.07 -1.50
CA GLY A 94 1.11 -11.93 -2.15
C GLY A 94 2.34 -11.17 -2.64
N ILE A 95 2.13 -10.00 -3.24
CA ILE A 95 3.23 -9.19 -3.71
C ILE A 95 4.02 -8.61 -2.53
N ASP A 96 3.32 -8.21 -1.48
CA ASP A 96 3.95 -7.64 -0.29
C ASP A 96 4.92 -8.63 0.37
N ALA A 97 4.61 -9.92 0.33
CA ALA A 97 5.55 -10.92 0.85
C ALA A 97 6.88 -10.83 0.12
N LYS A 98 6.85 -10.66 -1.21
CA LYS A 98 8.07 -10.51 -2.00
C LYS A 98 8.78 -9.19 -1.69
N LEU A 99 8.01 -8.12 -1.51
CA LEU A 99 8.58 -6.81 -1.20
C LEU A 99 9.23 -6.80 0.17
N LEU A 100 8.66 -7.51 1.14
CA LEU A 100 9.27 -7.61 2.46
C LEU A 100 10.62 -8.30 2.38
N ASP A 101 10.73 -9.35 1.54
CA ASP A 101 12.00 -10.02 1.33
C ASP A 101 13.02 -9.06 0.69
N LEU A 102 12.58 -8.28 -0.28
CA LEU A 102 13.44 -7.32 -0.94
C LEU A 102 13.92 -6.23 0.04
N ILE A 103 13.01 -5.72 0.87
CA ILE A 103 13.34 -4.73 1.89
C ILE A 103 14.35 -5.32 2.87
N ALA A 104 14.14 -6.56 3.29
CA ALA A 104 15.06 -7.24 4.21
C ALA A 104 16.45 -7.36 3.60
N MET A 105 16.54 -7.70 2.31
CA MET A 105 17.81 -7.79 1.62
C MET A 105 18.52 -6.44 1.58
N LYS A 106 17.78 -5.38 1.25
CA LYS A 106 18.36 -4.05 1.18
C LYS A 106 18.81 -3.56 2.54
N LYS A 107 18.02 -3.89 3.57
CA LYS A 107 18.37 -3.53 4.93
C LYS A 107 19.66 -4.24 5.36
N GLU A 108 19.79 -5.51 5.01
CA GLU A 108 20.98 -6.29 5.29
C GLU A 108 22.20 -5.69 4.61
N ASN A 109 22.03 -5.27 3.36
CA ASN A 109 23.13 -4.65 2.60
C ASN A 109 23.56 -3.33 3.26
N ILE A 110 22.60 -2.53 3.74
CA ILE A 110 22.90 -1.28 4.44
C ILE A 110 23.71 -1.58 5.71
N VAL A 111 23.31 -2.61 6.45
CA VAL A 111 24.01 -2.99 7.68
C VAL A 111 25.44 -3.43 7.33
N LYS A 112 25.63 -4.20 6.26
CA LYS A 112 26.94 -4.62 5.82
C LYS A 112 27.83 -3.43 5.46
N GLU A 113 27.25 -2.47 4.74
CA GLU A 113 27.99 -1.25 4.38
C GLU A 113 28.40 -0.47 5.63
N LEU A 114 27.50 -0.37 6.61
CA LEU A 114 27.82 0.33 7.86
C LEU A 114 28.94 -0.39 8.60
N CYS A 115 28.94 -1.71 8.59
CA CYS A 115 30.00 -2.48 9.24
C CYS A 115 31.34 -2.26 8.54
N VAL A 116 31.34 -2.20 7.22
CA VAL A 116 32.56 -1.96 6.46
C VAL A 116 33.11 -0.58 6.75
N HIS A 117 32.22 0.42 6.92
CA HIS A 117 32.66 1.79 7.17
C HIS A 117 32.66 2.18 8.64
N THR A 118 32.60 1.21 9.51
CA THR A 118 32.56 1.50 10.93
C THR A 118 33.76 2.33 11.35
N ASP A 119 34.91 2.01 10.81
CA ASP A 119 36.09 2.70 11.23
C ASP A 119 36.10 4.10 10.65
N ASN A 120 35.34 4.34 9.73
CA ASN A 120 35.41 5.62 9.08
C ASN A 120 34.34 6.42 9.70
N ILE A 121 34.09 6.17 10.67
CA ILE A 121 33.26 6.90 11.37
C ILE A 121 32.27 7.66 11.03
N GLY A 122 32.24 7.89 10.41
CA GLY A 122 31.47 8.65 9.92
C GLY A 122 30.18 8.61 10.48
N ARG A 123 29.71 8.06 10.77
CA ARG A 123 28.53 8.16 11.20
C ARG A 123 27.75 9.12 10.56
N ASP A 124 27.38 9.00 9.55
CA ASP A 124 26.52 9.84 8.81
C ASP A 124 25.12 9.69 9.39
N ARG A 125 24.59 10.71 9.89
CA ARG A 125 23.26 10.71 10.48
C ARG A 125 22.17 10.39 9.47
N SER A 126 22.36 10.77 8.21
CA SER A 126 21.36 10.45 7.19
C SER A 126 21.29 8.96 6.94
N ILE A 127 22.39 8.24 7.04
CA ILE A 127 22.38 6.80 6.90
C ILE A 127 21.63 6.17 8.07
N GLN A 128 21.87 6.65 9.29
CA GLN A 128 21.17 6.13 10.46
C GLN A 128 19.67 6.42 10.38
N SER A 129 19.33 7.60 9.90
CA SER A 129 17.92 7.96 9.74
C SER A 129 17.23 7.05 8.72
N SER A 130 17.89 6.78 7.59
CA SER A 130 17.35 5.89 6.57
C SER A 130 17.19 4.46 7.09
N ARG A 131 18.18 4.01 7.85
CA ARG A 131 18.12 2.68 8.45
C ARG A 131 16.94 2.56 9.41
N LYS A 132 16.74 3.57 10.25
CA LYS A 132 15.63 3.57 11.17
C LYS A 132 14.30 3.53 10.43
N LYS A 133 14.19 4.31 9.35
CA LYS A 133 12.97 4.36 8.56
C LYS A 133 12.65 3.00 7.95
N LEU A 134 13.67 2.30 7.45
CA LEU A 134 13.46 0.97 6.89
C LEU A 134 13.05 -0.04 7.94
N ILE A 135 13.60 0.07 9.14
CA ILE A 135 13.23 -0.81 10.24
C ILE A 135 11.77 -0.57 10.63
N ASP A 136 11.37 0.69 10.74
CA ASP A 136 10.00 1.03 11.09
C ASP A 136 9.01 0.48 10.06
N ILE A 137 9.39 0.55 8.79
CA ILE A 137 8.55 0.02 7.73
C ILE A 137 8.38 -1.49 7.86
N THR A 138 9.44 -2.20 8.20
CA THR A 138 9.37 -3.66 8.28
C THR A 138 8.68 -4.16 9.55
N LEU A 139 8.54 -3.31 10.55
CA LEU A 139 7.89 -3.71 11.78
C LEU A 139 6.39 -3.46 11.73
N ASP A 140 5.95 -2.64 10.83
CA ASP A 140 4.52 -2.41 10.65
C ASP A 140 3.94 -3.48 9.75
#